data_c0a98682da011b1f55f144bc70e5d6e5
#
_entry.id   c0a98682da011b1f55f144bc70e5d6e5
#
_cell.length_a   1.000
_cell.length_b   1.000
_cell.length_c   1.000
_cell.angle_alpha   90.00
_cell.angle_beta   90.00
_cell.angle_gamma   90.00
#
_symmetry.space_group_name_H-M   'P 1'
#
loop_
_entity.id
_entity.type
_entity.pdbx_description
1 polymer ?
#
loop_
_entity_poly.entity_id
_entity_poly.type
_entity_poly.pdbx_seq_one_letter_code
_entity_poly.pdbx_strand_id
1 'polypeptide(L)'
;MNQTTSKLQSSDFAFAQNSAYRVLTTSNSAELPIKIKQLIRSYGIYIQTYTQFAKDCHLTIQDIIFMCASEDGCTIKRSDGTYLLLYNDLIKSKGRIRYTLAHELGHYILKHHSKSNIAKISRGNFLNNLDKKNYDLLEKEANYFAKRLLVPLPILNKITNKLNFINTPLLTSIFGISQQPANYIINELSQRKIIYNYPELHQLNLKFQNFIKNHFNNKFCLNCHYNYSINSNFCPICGQTPFLIPDLKNTALSNILRKKNSMNYHTLNLDSEGRIQDLCPICQNEKLYGNYCQICGIDIINKCTGIKYSHGGILTNCPPCSTPLKGDARYCTECGANSTFLENGLLKNWQEDLEHPNN
;
A
#
# COMPACT_ATOMS: atom_id res chain seq x y z
N MET A 1 33.46 20.68 -36.05
CA MET A 1 32.52 21.11 -35.01
C MET A 1 32.72 20.23 -33.80
N ASN A 2 33.45 20.74 -32.78
CA ASN A 2 33.75 20.03 -31.55
C ASN A 2 32.46 19.99 -30.71
N GLN A 3 31.80 18.83 -30.69
CA GLN A 3 30.79 18.58 -29.67
C GLN A 3 31.48 18.33 -28.36
N THR A 4 31.48 19.33 -27.51
CA THR A 4 31.87 19.22 -26.10
C THR A 4 30.88 18.29 -25.41
N THR A 5 31.29 17.04 -25.19
CA THR A 5 30.61 16.13 -24.25
C THR A 5 30.71 16.76 -22.87
N SER A 6 29.61 17.33 -22.37
CA SER A 6 29.54 17.84 -21.02
C SER A 6 29.76 16.70 -20.02
N LYS A 7 30.90 16.69 -19.34
CA LYS A 7 31.18 15.73 -18.27
C LYS A 7 30.13 15.91 -17.17
N LEU A 8 29.36 14.87 -16.91
CA LEU A 8 28.47 14.79 -15.75
C LEU A 8 29.32 14.90 -14.47
N GLN A 9 29.06 15.92 -13.65
CA GLN A 9 29.82 16.13 -12.41
C GLN A 9 29.30 15.26 -11.26
N SER A 10 27.96 15.02 -11.20
CA SER A 10 27.28 14.20 -10.20
C SER A 10 25.94 13.68 -10.73
N SER A 11 25.37 12.66 -10.06
CA SER A 11 24.03 12.16 -10.39
C SER A 11 22.96 13.20 -10.00
N ASP A 12 22.02 13.46 -10.90
CA ASP A 12 20.88 14.36 -10.63
C ASP A 12 19.69 13.58 -10.07
N PHE A 13 19.73 13.30 -8.78
CA PHE A 13 18.67 12.58 -8.08
C PHE A 13 17.35 13.38 -8.00
N ALA A 14 17.43 14.72 -8.00
CA ALA A 14 16.24 15.56 -8.00
C ALA A 14 15.50 15.44 -9.35
N PHE A 15 16.23 15.51 -10.45
CA PHE A 15 15.65 15.30 -11.79
C PHE A 15 15.09 13.89 -11.95
N ALA A 16 15.78 12.86 -11.48
CA ALA A 16 15.31 11.48 -11.54
C ALA A 16 14.01 11.29 -10.74
N GLN A 17 13.91 11.86 -9.52
CA GLN A 17 12.71 11.82 -8.70
C GLN A 17 11.53 12.55 -9.36
N ASN A 18 11.75 13.80 -9.81
CA ASN A 18 10.71 14.60 -10.42
C ASN A 18 10.20 13.96 -11.72
N SER A 19 11.10 13.34 -12.50
CA SER A 19 10.74 12.57 -13.69
C SER A 19 9.89 11.36 -13.34
N ALA A 20 10.20 10.61 -12.28
CA ALA A 20 9.39 9.49 -11.81
C ALA A 20 8.00 9.94 -11.37
N TYR A 21 7.89 11.04 -10.64
CA TYR A 21 6.59 11.57 -10.19
C TYR A 21 5.77 12.13 -11.36
N ARG A 22 6.40 12.78 -12.33
CA ARG A 22 5.72 13.22 -13.57
C ARG A 22 5.15 12.03 -14.35
N VAL A 23 5.92 10.95 -14.51
CA VAL A 23 5.45 9.71 -15.14
C VAL A 23 4.22 9.18 -14.41
N LEU A 24 4.21 9.17 -13.09
CA LEU A 24 3.06 8.72 -12.30
C LEU A 24 1.86 9.65 -12.44
N THR A 25 2.05 10.97 -12.40
CA THR A 25 0.95 11.94 -12.50
C THR A 25 0.28 11.93 -13.88
N THR A 26 1.06 11.73 -14.94
CA THR A 26 0.55 11.68 -16.33
C THR A 26 0.01 10.30 -16.73
N SER A 27 0.35 9.24 -16.02
CA SER A 27 -0.13 7.87 -16.31
C SER A 27 -1.62 7.72 -16.03
N ASN A 28 -2.27 6.75 -16.67
CA ASN A 28 -3.68 6.43 -16.40
C ASN A 28 -3.90 5.57 -15.15
N SER A 29 -2.83 5.11 -14.48
CA SER A 29 -2.92 4.24 -13.30
C SER A 29 -2.83 5.05 -12.02
N ALA A 30 -3.79 4.85 -11.11
CA ALA A 30 -3.84 5.41 -9.76
C ALA A 30 -3.89 4.33 -8.69
N GLU A 31 -3.34 3.15 -8.98
CA GLU A 31 -3.37 1.96 -8.13
C GLU A 31 -1.97 1.48 -7.75
N LEU A 32 -1.86 0.80 -6.63
CA LEU A 32 -0.65 0.10 -6.20
C LEU A 32 -0.89 -1.42 -6.16
N PRO A 33 0.10 -2.21 -6.50
CA PRO A 33 1.41 -1.84 -7.04
C PRO A 33 1.32 -1.33 -8.48
N ILE A 34 2.13 -0.34 -8.85
CA ILE A 34 2.15 0.27 -10.18
C ILE A 34 2.21 -0.81 -11.28
N LYS A 35 1.31 -0.75 -12.26
CA LYS A 35 1.26 -1.70 -13.38
C LYS A 35 2.38 -1.40 -14.40
N ILE A 36 3.63 -1.68 -14.03
CA ILE A 36 4.84 -1.23 -14.74
C ILE A 36 4.86 -1.62 -16.23
N LYS A 37 4.41 -2.82 -16.61
CA LYS A 37 4.38 -3.25 -18.03
C LYS A 37 3.39 -2.42 -18.86
N GLN A 38 2.23 -2.06 -18.29
CA GLN A 38 1.26 -1.19 -18.95
C GLN A 38 1.81 0.22 -19.10
N LEU A 39 2.49 0.72 -18.06
CA LEU A 39 3.14 2.02 -18.06
C LEU A 39 4.21 2.09 -19.15
N ILE A 40 5.09 1.09 -19.29
CA ILE A 40 6.11 1.05 -20.32
C ILE A 40 5.48 1.07 -21.73
N ARG A 41 4.44 0.27 -21.94
CA ARG A 41 3.73 0.23 -23.23
C ARG A 41 3.08 1.57 -23.61
N SER A 42 2.61 2.35 -22.63
CA SER A 42 2.03 3.67 -22.89
C SER A 42 3.03 4.69 -23.44
N TYR A 43 4.33 4.41 -23.33
CA TYR A 43 5.43 5.18 -23.94
C TYR A 43 5.84 4.66 -25.34
N GLY A 44 5.10 3.70 -25.91
CA GLY A 44 5.44 3.10 -27.21
C GLY A 44 6.67 2.17 -27.16
N ILE A 45 7.08 1.73 -25.97
CA ILE A 45 8.22 0.83 -25.81
C ILE A 45 7.73 -0.61 -25.93
N TYR A 46 8.33 -1.38 -26.82
CA TYR A 46 8.09 -2.81 -26.94
C TYR A 46 8.72 -3.56 -25.77
N ILE A 47 7.99 -4.52 -25.20
CA ILE A 47 8.48 -5.33 -24.08
C ILE A 47 8.47 -6.79 -24.52
N GLN A 48 9.61 -7.47 -24.35
CA GLN A 48 9.75 -8.89 -24.64
C GLN A 48 10.58 -9.59 -23.55
N THR A 49 10.30 -10.87 -23.32
CA THR A 49 11.11 -11.66 -22.39
C THR A 49 12.37 -12.18 -23.07
N TYR A 50 13.38 -12.51 -22.29
CA TYR A 50 14.56 -13.20 -22.80
C TYR A 50 14.19 -14.51 -23.47
N THR A 51 13.28 -15.29 -22.85
CA THR A 51 12.82 -16.56 -23.43
C THR A 51 12.14 -16.38 -24.79
N GLN A 52 11.25 -15.40 -24.91
CA GLN A 52 10.57 -15.15 -26.19
C GLN A 52 11.52 -14.61 -27.24
N PHE A 53 12.40 -13.68 -26.88
CA PHE A 53 13.36 -13.08 -27.80
C PHE A 53 14.37 -14.13 -28.30
N ALA A 54 14.86 -15.00 -27.40
CA ALA A 54 15.76 -16.10 -27.76
C ALA A 54 15.09 -17.05 -28.78
N LYS A 55 13.82 -17.39 -28.57
CA LYS A 55 13.04 -18.20 -29.50
C LYS A 55 12.88 -17.53 -30.87
N ASP A 56 12.52 -16.25 -30.89
CA ASP A 56 12.26 -15.52 -32.13
C ASP A 56 13.53 -15.30 -32.97
N CYS A 57 14.71 -15.23 -32.30
CA CYS A 57 15.99 -15.01 -32.94
C CYS A 57 16.83 -16.31 -33.11
N HIS A 58 16.30 -17.48 -32.71
CA HIS A 58 17.05 -18.76 -32.69
C HIS A 58 18.34 -18.69 -31.89
N LEU A 59 18.31 -18.03 -30.73
CA LEU A 59 19.43 -17.83 -29.81
C LEU A 59 19.20 -18.59 -28.51
N THR A 60 20.26 -18.80 -27.74
CA THR A 60 20.16 -19.29 -26.36
C THR A 60 19.91 -18.12 -25.39
N ILE A 61 19.42 -18.41 -24.18
CA ILE A 61 19.31 -17.41 -23.11
C ILE A 61 20.68 -16.82 -22.76
N GLN A 62 21.74 -17.63 -22.81
CA GLN A 62 23.10 -17.18 -22.55
C GLN A 62 23.59 -16.16 -23.60
N ASP A 63 23.22 -16.38 -24.89
CA ASP A 63 23.53 -15.41 -25.94
C ASP A 63 22.82 -14.08 -25.71
N ILE A 64 21.56 -14.12 -25.21
CA ILE A 64 20.82 -12.90 -24.87
C ILE A 64 21.47 -12.18 -23.67
N ILE A 65 21.85 -12.91 -22.62
CA ILE A 65 22.56 -12.35 -21.47
C ILE A 65 23.87 -11.69 -21.94
N PHE A 66 24.63 -12.36 -22.79
CA PHE A 66 25.86 -11.80 -23.37
C PHE A 66 25.56 -10.57 -24.23
N MET A 67 24.58 -10.65 -25.13
CA MET A 67 24.15 -9.54 -25.97
C MET A 67 23.66 -8.36 -25.13
N CYS A 68 22.89 -8.60 -24.09
CA CYS A 68 22.42 -7.59 -23.13
C CYS A 68 23.50 -7.13 -22.15
N ALA A 69 24.58 -7.88 -21.97
CA ALA A 69 25.54 -7.71 -20.89
C ALA A 69 24.86 -7.53 -19.52
N SER A 70 23.73 -8.20 -19.32
CA SER A 70 22.90 -8.12 -18.13
C SER A 70 22.12 -9.41 -17.94
N GLU A 71 22.12 -9.93 -16.71
CA GLU A 71 21.27 -11.05 -16.32
C GLU A 71 19.81 -10.64 -16.08
N ASP A 72 19.54 -9.37 -15.87
CA ASP A 72 18.23 -8.86 -15.46
C ASP A 72 17.38 -8.33 -16.63
N GLY A 73 17.95 -7.46 -17.44
CA GLY A 73 17.28 -6.81 -18.56
C GLY A 73 18.13 -5.74 -19.23
N CYS A 74 17.65 -5.25 -20.35
CA CYS A 74 18.25 -4.12 -21.05
C CYS A 74 17.24 -3.41 -21.95
N THR A 75 17.50 -2.13 -22.24
CA THR A 75 16.74 -1.35 -23.23
C THR A 75 17.59 -1.08 -24.45
N ILE A 76 17.07 -1.41 -25.63
CA ILE A 76 17.73 -1.27 -26.92
C ILE A 76 16.98 -0.22 -27.76
N LYS A 77 17.69 0.79 -28.25
CA LYS A 77 17.18 1.70 -29.26
C LYS A 77 17.43 1.08 -30.64
N ARG A 78 16.38 0.85 -31.40
CA ARG A 78 16.42 0.29 -32.74
C ARG A 78 16.79 1.37 -33.78
N SER A 79 17.20 0.94 -34.97
CA SER A 79 17.55 1.81 -36.07
C SER A 79 16.37 2.66 -36.59
N ASP A 80 15.15 2.16 -36.44
CA ASP A 80 13.91 2.88 -36.75
C ASP A 80 13.50 3.92 -35.72
N GLY A 81 14.30 4.08 -34.66
CA GLY A 81 14.03 4.99 -33.54
C GLY A 81 13.12 4.43 -32.43
N THR A 82 12.56 3.24 -32.63
CA THR A 82 11.76 2.59 -31.58
C THR A 82 12.64 1.99 -30.49
N TYR A 83 12.00 1.64 -29.36
CA TYR A 83 12.70 1.04 -28.21
C TYR A 83 12.17 -0.35 -27.90
N LEU A 84 13.06 -1.28 -27.62
CA LEU A 84 12.77 -2.62 -27.16
C LEU A 84 13.37 -2.81 -25.76
N LEU A 85 12.53 -3.14 -24.80
CA LEU A 85 12.92 -3.50 -23.45
C LEU A 85 12.86 -5.03 -23.32
N LEU A 86 14.01 -5.63 -23.08
CA LEU A 86 14.15 -7.05 -22.81
C LEU A 86 14.33 -7.28 -21.31
N TYR A 87 13.71 -8.33 -20.76
CA TYR A 87 13.89 -8.70 -19.36
C TYR A 87 13.93 -10.22 -19.21
N ASN A 88 14.68 -10.68 -18.20
CA ASN A 88 14.83 -12.10 -17.91
C ASN A 88 13.62 -12.61 -17.10
N ASP A 89 12.78 -13.41 -17.74
CA ASP A 89 11.59 -14.02 -17.16
C ASP A 89 11.87 -15.28 -16.32
N LEU A 90 13.09 -15.81 -16.36
CA LEU A 90 13.53 -16.94 -15.54
C LEU A 90 13.85 -16.52 -14.08
N ILE A 91 13.92 -15.23 -13.81
CA ILE A 91 14.11 -14.70 -12.46
C ILE A 91 12.86 -15.00 -11.61
N LYS A 92 13.03 -15.77 -10.53
CA LYS A 92 11.91 -16.16 -9.64
C LYS A 92 11.26 -14.98 -8.89
N SER A 93 12.03 -13.94 -8.59
CA SER A 93 11.55 -12.78 -7.82
C SER A 93 10.77 -11.81 -8.69
N LYS A 94 9.44 -11.80 -8.55
CA LYS A 94 8.56 -10.84 -9.24
C LYS A 94 8.92 -9.38 -8.91
N GLY A 95 9.34 -9.10 -7.68
CA GLY A 95 9.78 -7.77 -7.26
C GLY A 95 11.06 -7.33 -7.95
N ARG A 96 12.02 -8.26 -8.19
CA ARG A 96 13.25 -7.98 -8.95
C ARG A 96 12.92 -7.67 -10.42
N ILE A 97 12.08 -8.48 -11.07
CA ILE A 97 11.63 -8.21 -12.45
C ILE A 97 10.97 -6.82 -12.56
N ARG A 98 10.09 -6.47 -11.61
CA ARG A 98 9.45 -5.15 -11.59
C ARG A 98 10.44 -4.02 -11.43
N TYR A 99 11.45 -4.22 -10.57
CA TYR A 99 12.51 -3.23 -10.38
C TYR A 99 13.35 -3.04 -11.65
N THR A 100 13.74 -4.14 -12.31
CA THR A 100 14.43 -4.11 -13.62
C THR A 100 13.62 -3.34 -14.66
N LEU A 101 12.35 -3.65 -14.82
CA LEU A 101 11.47 -2.95 -15.76
C LEU A 101 11.37 -1.44 -15.47
N ALA A 102 11.31 -1.05 -14.20
CA ALA A 102 11.27 0.35 -13.79
C ALA A 102 12.63 1.05 -14.02
N HIS A 103 13.73 0.35 -13.80
CA HIS A 103 15.09 0.82 -14.06
C HIS A 103 15.32 1.09 -15.55
N GLU A 104 14.95 0.15 -16.39
CA GLU A 104 15.04 0.27 -17.84
C GLU A 104 14.17 1.42 -18.39
N LEU A 105 12.95 1.56 -17.83
CA LEU A 105 12.12 2.74 -18.14
C LEU A 105 12.81 4.04 -17.70
N GLY A 106 13.56 4.00 -16.60
CA GLY A 106 14.37 5.14 -16.13
C GLY A 106 15.40 5.58 -17.16
N HIS A 107 16.14 4.68 -17.77
CA HIS A 107 17.10 5.01 -18.83
C HIS A 107 16.42 5.71 -20.01
N TYR A 108 15.22 5.26 -20.40
CA TYR A 108 14.46 5.87 -21.47
C TYR A 108 13.95 7.29 -21.09
N ILE A 109 13.29 7.43 -19.95
CA ILE A 109 12.68 8.70 -19.50
C ILE A 109 13.76 9.77 -19.24
N LEU A 110 14.89 9.38 -18.65
CA LEU A 110 16.02 10.29 -18.36
C LEU A 110 16.91 10.57 -19.58
N LYS A 111 16.55 9.98 -20.73
CA LYS A 111 17.21 10.14 -22.03
C LYS A 111 18.71 9.74 -21.99
N HIS A 112 19.04 8.70 -21.24
CA HIS A 112 20.44 8.26 -21.09
C HIS A 112 21.03 7.81 -22.42
N HIS A 113 20.25 7.19 -23.32
CA HIS A 113 20.67 6.81 -24.67
C HIS A 113 21.12 7.99 -25.54
N SER A 114 20.52 9.17 -25.34
CA SER A 114 20.89 10.38 -26.08
C SER A 114 22.09 11.08 -25.48
N LYS A 115 22.25 11.04 -24.14
CA LYS A 115 23.38 11.63 -23.42
C LYS A 115 24.70 10.91 -23.71
N SER A 116 24.63 9.63 -24.03
CA SER A 116 25.79 8.74 -24.18
C SER A 116 26.13 8.39 -25.63
N ASN A 117 25.31 8.76 -26.61
CA ASN A 117 25.39 8.30 -28.01
C ASN A 117 25.47 6.76 -28.15
N ILE A 118 24.94 6.04 -27.17
CA ILE A 118 24.99 4.58 -27.11
C ILE A 118 23.60 4.03 -27.45
N ALA A 119 23.51 3.12 -28.41
CA ALA A 119 22.26 2.44 -28.76
C ALA A 119 21.74 1.54 -27.62
N LYS A 120 22.61 1.16 -26.68
CA LYS A 120 22.34 0.22 -25.61
C LYS A 120 23.02 0.66 -24.32
N ILE A 121 22.25 0.73 -23.23
CA ILE A 121 22.77 0.89 -21.87
C ILE A 121 22.48 -0.39 -21.12
N SER A 122 23.53 -1.08 -20.67
CA SER A 122 23.42 -2.29 -19.85
C SER A 122 24.69 -2.49 -19.03
N ARG A 123 24.53 -3.18 -17.88
CA ARG A 123 25.68 -3.56 -17.05
C ARG A 123 26.68 -4.38 -17.88
N GLY A 124 27.92 -3.91 -18.00
CA GLY A 124 29.05 -4.63 -18.61
C GLY A 124 29.47 -4.18 -20.02
N ASN A 125 28.72 -3.37 -20.74
CA ASN A 125 29.16 -2.82 -22.02
C ASN A 125 29.88 -1.47 -21.84
N PHE A 126 31.17 -1.51 -21.49
CA PHE A 126 32.05 -0.36 -21.54
C PHE A 126 32.56 -0.08 -22.99
N LEU A 127 31.86 -0.59 -23.99
CA LEU A 127 32.29 -0.44 -25.37
C LEU A 127 31.87 0.94 -25.89
N ASN A 128 32.91 1.78 -25.99
CA ASN A 128 33.00 2.95 -26.84
C ASN A 128 32.25 4.20 -26.41
N ASN A 129 32.84 5.05 -25.58
CA ASN A 129 32.64 6.48 -25.36
C ASN A 129 32.08 6.99 -24.02
N LEU A 130 31.67 6.15 -23.09
CA LEU A 130 31.48 6.56 -21.69
C LEU A 130 32.62 6.08 -20.84
N ASP A 131 33.22 6.98 -20.07
CA ASP A 131 34.07 6.54 -18.99
C ASP A 131 33.25 5.83 -17.90
N LYS A 132 33.86 4.93 -17.17
CA LYS A 132 33.22 4.16 -16.10
C LYS A 132 32.47 5.06 -15.13
N LYS A 133 33.01 6.24 -14.83
CA LYS A 133 32.42 7.20 -13.90
C LYS A 133 31.08 7.75 -14.42
N ASN A 134 31.01 8.14 -15.68
CA ASN A 134 29.76 8.65 -16.27
C ASN A 134 28.70 7.54 -16.37
N TYR A 135 29.10 6.30 -16.70
CA TYR A 135 28.20 5.16 -16.67
C TYR A 135 27.58 4.93 -15.27
N ASP A 136 28.45 4.90 -14.24
CA ASP A 136 27.99 4.72 -12.85
C ASP A 136 27.02 5.82 -12.39
N LEU A 137 27.16 7.05 -12.89
CA LEU A 137 26.24 8.15 -12.59
C LEU A 137 24.85 7.91 -13.21
N LEU A 138 24.79 7.49 -14.47
CA LEU A 138 23.54 7.19 -15.16
C LEU A 138 22.81 6.00 -14.53
N GLU A 139 23.55 4.97 -14.12
CA GLU A 139 23.00 3.82 -13.39
C GLU A 139 22.39 4.24 -12.04
N LYS A 140 23.06 5.12 -11.30
CA LYS A 140 22.54 5.66 -10.04
C LYS A 140 21.24 6.47 -10.26
N GLU A 141 21.17 7.28 -11.33
CA GLU A 141 19.96 8.02 -11.69
C GLU A 141 18.80 7.08 -12.03
N ALA A 142 19.05 6.05 -12.87
CA ALA A 142 18.04 5.05 -13.25
C ALA A 142 17.56 4.23 -12.04
N ASN A 143 18.46 3.83 -11.15
CA ASN A 143 18.12 3.17 -9.89
C ASN A 143 17.28 4.05 -8.98
N TYR A 144 17.61 5.33 -8.88
CA TYR A 144 16.85 6.28 -8.06
C TYR A 144 15.47 6.54 -8.65
N PHE A 145 15.36 6.71 -9.97
CA PHE A 145 14.11 6.80 -10.69
C PHE A 145 13.22 5.58 -10.42
N ALA A 146 13.74 4.36 -10.60
CA ALA A 146 13.01 3.11 -10.37
C ALA A 146 12.46 3.02 -8.95
N LYS A 147 13.29 3.36 -7.97
CA LYS A 147 12.91 3.40 -6.56
C LYS A 147 11.75 4.38 -6.32
N ARG A 148 11.80 5.60 -6.87
CA ARG A 148 10.76 6.63 -6.70
C ARG A 148 9.51 6.36 -7.52
N LEU A 149 9.64 5.69 -8.66
CA LEU A 149 8.51 5.25 -9.47
C LEU A 149 7.70 4.15 -8.77
N LEU A 150 8.38 3.12 -8.28
CA LEU A 150 7.73 1.99 -7.63
C LEU A 150 7.24 2.30 -6.23
N VAL A 151 7.97 3.14 -5.49
CA VAL A 151 7.63 3.55 -4.12
C VAL A 151 7.68 5.08 -4.01
N PRO A 152 6.64 5.77 -4.47
CA PRO A 152 6.58 7.24 -4.36
C PRO A 152 6.42 7.65 -2.90
N LEU A 153 7.39 8.39 -2.38
CA LEU A 153 7.44 8.80 -0.96
C LEU A 153 6.17 9.52 -0.48
N PRO A 154 5.54 10.41 -1.27
CA PRO A 154 4.32 11.08 -0.82
C PRO A 154 3.19 10.10 -0.52
N ILE A 155 3.05 9.07 -1.36
CA ILE A 155 2.04 8.03 -1.20
C ILE A 155 2.39 7.13 -0.03
N LEU A 156 3.66 6.73 0.08
CA LEU A 156 4.17 5.97 1.22
C LEU A 156 3.88 6.69 2.53
N ASN A 157 4.20 7.98 2.65
CA ASN A 157 3.96 8.78 3.85
C ASN A 157 2.47 8.83 4.22
N LYS A 158 1.58 8.99 3.24
CA LYS A 158 0.13 8.95 3.51
C LYS A 158 -0.34 7.60 4.02
N ILE A 159 0.18 6.51 3.47
CA ILE A 159 -0.15 5.17 3.91
C ILE A 159 0.39 4.92 5.32
N THR A 160 1.66 5.26 5.58
CA THR A 160 2.27 5.05 6.90
C THR A 160 1.62 5.89 7.99
N ASN A 161 1.22 7.13 7.69
CA ASN A 161 0.47 7.98 8.63
C ASN A 161 -0.90 7.38 8.98
N LYS A 162 -1.58 6.73 8.02
CA LYS A 162 -2.85 6.03 8.29
C LYS A 162 -2.66 4.75 9.12
N LEU A 163 -1.57 4.03 8.90
CA LEU A 163 -1.34 2.74 9.53
C LEU A 163 -0.61 2.83 10.87
N ASN A 164 0.04 3.97 11.15
CA ASN A 164 0.92 4.22 12.30
C ASN A 164 2.09 3.23 12.45
N PHE A 165 2.39 2.45 11.41
CA PHE A 165 3.55 1.55 11.37
C PHE A 165 4.02 1.29 9.95
N ILE A 166 5.25 0.81 9.83
CA ILE A 166 5.86 0.37 8.58
C ILE A 166 6.79 -0.81 8.85
N ASN A 167 6.71 -1.82 7.99
CA ASN A 167 7.65 -2.94 7.99
C ASN A 167 7.87 -3.48 6.58
N THR A 168 8.86 -4.34 6.42
CA THR A 168 9.23 -4.93 5.13
C THR A 168 8.09 -5.72 4.46
N PRO A 169 7.36 -6.62 5.15
CA PRO A 169 6.23 -7.32 4.56
C PRO A 169 5.14 -6.38 4.03
N LEU A 170 4.86 -5.29 4.74
CA LEU A 170 3.88 -4.28 4.32
C LEU A 170 4.32 -3.61 3.01
N LEU A 171 5.56 -3.13 2.94
CA LEU A 171 6.10 -2.49 1.74
C LEU A 171 6.14 -3.42 0.54
N THR A 172 6.61 -4.66 0.73
CA THR A 172 6.66 -5.64 -0.36
C THR A 172 5.27 -5.95 -0.90
N SER A 173 4.28 -6.00 -0.04
CA SER A 173 2.88 -6.28 -0.40
C SER A 173 2.23 -5.10 -1.14
N ILE A 174 2.31 -3.88 -0.59
CA ILE A 174 1.65 -2.69 -1.16
C ILE A 174 2.29 -2.30 -2.49
N PHE A 175 3.63 -2.25 -2.55
CA PHE A 175 4.35 -1.71 -3.71
C PHE A 175 4.85 -2.78 -4.69
N GLY A 176 4.77 -4.06 -4.33
CA GLY A 176 5.21 -5.17 -5.17
C GLY A 176 6.72 -5.18 -5.40
N ILE A 177 7.51 -4.73 -4.43
CA ILE A 177 8.98 -4.73 -4.45
C ILE A 177 9.53 -5.94 -3.68
N SER A 178 10.80 -6.29 -3.89
CA SER A 178 11.48 -7.34 -3.10
C SER A 178 11.93 -6.82 -1.72
N GLN A 179 12.33 -7.74 -0.84
CA GLN A 179 12.70 -7.42 0.55
C GLN A 179 13.85 -6.44 0.66
N GLN A 180 14.88 -6.60 -0.16
CA GLN A 180 16.07 -5.75 -0.09
C GLN A 180 15.77 -4.27 -0.36
N PRO A 181 15.10 -3.87 -1.47
CA PRO A 181 14.65 -2.49 -1.65
C PRO A 181 13.73 -1.99 -0.52
N ALA A 182 12.86 -2.85 0.02
CA ALA A 182 11.97 -2.47 1.12
C ALA A 182 12.77 -2.09 2.38
N ASN A 183 13.78 -2.87 2.75
CA ASN A 183 14.67 -2.58 3.88
C ASN A 183 15.43 -1.26 3.70
N TYR A 184 15.94 -1.00 2.48
CA TYR A 184 16.59 0.30 2.18
C TYR A 184 15.64 1.48 2.36
N ILE A 185 14.38 1.34 1.96
CA ILE A 185 13.38 2.40 2.10
C ILE A 185 13.06 2.65 3.57
N ILE A 186 12.91 1.61 4.39
CA ILE A 186 12.67 1.75 5.83
C ILE A 186 13.84 2.48 6.49
N ASN A 187 15.07 2.09 6.21
CA ASN A 187 16.26 2.75 6.73
C ASN A 187 16.35 4.22 6.28
N GLU A 188 15.97 4.51 5.04
CA GLU A 188 15.92 5.86 4.52
C GLU A 188 14.87 6.72 5.25
N LEU A 189 13.70 6.18 5.55
CA LEU A 189 12.64 6.90 6.28
C LEU A 189 13.05 7.22 7.71
N SER A 190 13.76 6.31 8.39
CA SER A 190 14.23 6.52 9.78
C SER A 190 15.26 7.64 9.90
N GLN A 191 15.99 7.95 8.82
CA GLN A 191 17.06 8.95 8.80
C GLN A 191 16.61 10.34 8.33
N ARG A 192 15.38 10.50 7.82
CA ARG A 192 14.95 11.74 7.17
C ARG A 192 13.98 12.56 7.99
N LYS A 193 14.36 13.82 8.27
CA LYS A 193 13.42 14.93 8.42
C LYS A 193 13.02 15.39 7.02
N ILE A 194 11.96 14.81 6.46
CA ILE A 194 11.56 15.10 5.08
C ILE A 194 10.55 16.23 5.08
N ILE A 195 10.98 17.39 4.63
CA ILE A 195 10.09 18.48 4.22
C ILE A 195 10.14 18.51 2.70
N TYR A 196 9.05 18.09 2.03
CA TYR A 196 8.92 18.25 0.58
C TYR A 196 7.77 19.19 0.27
N ASN A 197 8.08 20.25 -0.42
CA ASN A 197 7.10 21.14 -1.01
C ASN A 197 7.36 21.21 -2.51
N TYR A 198 6.83 20.23 -3.27
CA TYR A 198 6.90 20.19 -4.72
C TYR A 198 5.49 20.18 -5.30
N PRO A 199 5.22 20.92 -6.40
CA PRO A 199 3.89 20.94 -7.04
C PRO A 199 3.38 19.56 -7.43
N GLU A 200 4.27 18.69 -7.89
CA GLU A 200 3.95 17.30 -8.25
C GLU A 200 3.45 16.46 -7.08
N LEU A 201 3.82 16.81 -5.84
CA LEU A 201 3.37 16.11 -4.64
C LEU A 201 1.86 16.23 -4.44
N HIS A 202 1.30 17.40 -4.67
CA HIS A 202 -0.13 17.62 -4.53
C HIS A 202 -0.91 16.82 -5.57
N GLN A 203 -0.51 16.88 -6.83
CA GLN A 203 -1.15 16.14 -7.93
C GLN A 203 -1.07 14.64 -7.72
N LEU A 204 0.10 14.13 -7.29
CA LEU A 204 0.29 12.72 -6.98
C LEU A 204 -0.62 12.26 -5.83
N ASN A 205 -0.71 13.08 -4.79
CA ASN A 205 -1.58 12.84 -3.65
C ASN A 205 -3.07 12.81 -4.00
N LEU A 206 -3.52 13.72 -4.85
CA LEU A 206 -4.90 13.73 -5.34
C LEU A 206 -5.18 12.49 -6.18
N LYS A 207 -4.26 12.14 -7.07
CA LYS A 207 -4.42 10.98 -7.96
C LYS A 207 -4.61 9.67 -7.22
N PHE A 208 -3.83 9.42 -6.17
CA PHE A 208 -3.92 8.18 -5.37
C PHE A 208 -4.91 8.26 -4.20
N GLN A 209 -5.60 9.38 -4.02
CA GLN A 209 -6.49 9.60 -2.88
C GLN A 209 -7.59 8.54 -2.78
N ASN A 210 -8.26 8.23 -3.88
CA ASN A 210 -9.34 7.25 -3.91
C ASN A 210 -8.81 5.84 -3.63
N PHE A 211 -7.65 5.48 -4.19
CA PHE A 211 -7.01 4.20 -3.88
C PHE A 211 -6.72 4.08 -2.38
N ILE A 212 -6.07 5.10 -1.79
CA ILE A 212 -5.74 5.11 -0.36
C ILE A 212 -7.00 5.05 0.48
N LYS A 213 -8.04 5.82 0.14
CA LYS A 213 -9.31 5.83 0.84
C LYS A 213 -9.99 4.45 0.80
N ASN A 214 -10.02 3.80 -0.34
CA ASN A 214 -10.73 2.54 -0.50
C ASN A 214 -9.99 1.35 0.12
N HIS A 215 -8.65 1.35 0.08
CA HIS A 215 -7.84 0.20 0.50
C HIS A 215 -7.32 0.27 1.95
N PHE A 216 -7.27 1.49 2.53
CA PHE A 216 -6.70 1.72 3.86
C PHE A 216 -7.67 2.41 4.82
N ASN A 217 -8.98 2.30 4.60
CA ASN A 217 -9.98 2.80 5.53
C ASN A 217 -10.39 1.78 6.58
N ASN A 218 -10.25 0.50 6.28
CA ASN A 218 -10.70 -0.59 7.13
C ASN A 218 -9.56 -1.51 7.55
N LYS A 219 -9.70 -2.05 8.75
CA LYS A 219 -8.94 -3.16 9.32
C LYS A 219 -9.81 -4.39 9.39
N PHE A 220 -9.19 -5.56 9.30
CA PHE A 220 -9.82 -6.85 9.53
C PHE A 220 -9.33 -7.42 10.86
N CYS A 221 -10.23 -7.70 11.77
CA CYS A 221 -9.89 -8.30 13.05
C CYS A 221 -9.51 -9.77 12.87
N LEU A 222 -8.35 -10.17 13.36
CA LEU A 222 -7.89 -11.57 13.29
C LEU A 222 -8.61 -12.49 14.25
N ASN A 223 -9.23 -11.95 15.30
CA ASN A 223 -9.93 -12.71 16.33
C ASN A 223 -11.39 -12.99 15.94
N CYS A 224 -12.18 -11.95 15.65
CA CYS A 224 -13.61 -12.09 15.36
C CYS A 224 -13.97 -11.92 13.87
N HIS A 225 -13.01 -11.68 13.00
CA HIS A 225 -13.16 -11.53 11.56
C HIS A 225 -14.07 -10.37 11.11
N TYR A 226 -14.25 -9.36 11.96
CA TYR A 226 -15.04 -8.16 11.63
C TYR A 226 -14.19 -7.10 10.92
N ASN A 227 -14.79 -6.41 9.96
CA ASN A 227 -14.19 -5.26 9.30
C ASN A 227 -14.58 -3.96 10.00
N TYR A 228 -13.58 -3.19 10.46
CA TYR A 228 -13.81 -1.95 11.18
C TYR A 228 -12.87 -0.83 10.73
N SER A 229 -13.11 0.40 11.19
CA SER A 229 -12.35 1.59 10.78
C SER A 229 -10.86 1.46 11.07
N ILE A 230 -10.01 1.89 10.13
CA ILE A 230 -8.55 1.96 10.31
C ILE A 230 -8.16 2.88 11.49
N ASN A 231 -8.97 3.89 11.76
CA ASN A 231 -8.71 4.87 12.82
C ASN A 231 -9.03 4.35 14.22
N SER A 232 -9.75 3.23 14.35
CA SER A 232 -10.05 2.61 15.64
C SER A 232 -8.82 1.94 16.23
N ASN A 233 -8.52 2.14 17.50
CA ASN A 233 -7.42 1.48 18.20
C ASN A 233 -7.77 0.04 18.55
N PHE A 234 -9.06 -0.23 18.85
CA PHE A 234 -9.58 -1.54 19.25
C PHE A 234 -10.70 -2.00 18.32
N CYS A 235 -10.84 -3.31 18.17
CA CYS A 235 -11.97 -3.89 17.45
C CYS A 235 -13.28 -3.65 18.22
N PRO A 236 -14.32 -3.06 17.60
CA PRO A 236 -15.59 -2.77 18.28
C PRO A 236 -16.35 -4.04 18.69
N ILE A 237 -16.08 -5.18 18.10
CA ILE A 237 -16.81 -6.43 18.35
C ILE A 237 -16.18 -7.25 19.47
N CYS A 238 -14.86 -7.44 19.49
CA CYS A 238 -14.18 -8.31 20.45
C CYS A 238 -13.18 -7.59 21.37
N GLY A 239 -13.02 -6.26 21.25
CA GLY A 239 -12.10 -5.46 22.05
C GLY A 239 -10.61 -5.71 21.84
N GLN A 240 -10.23 -6.59 20.92
CA GLN A 240 -8.83 -6.95 20.66
C GLN A 240 -8.15 -6.01 19.66
N THR A 241 -6.81 -5.98 19.69
CA THR A 241 -6.00 -5.14 18.79
C THR A 241 -5.44 -5.86 17.55
N PRO A 242 -5.32 -7.20 17.48
CA PRO A 242 -4.72 -7.83 16.30
C PRO A 242 -5.59 -7.63 15.06
N PHE A 243 -4.98 -7.07 14.02
CA PHE A 243 -5.67 -6.80 12.76
C PHE A 243 -4.79 -7.05 11.54
N LEU A 244 -5.44 -7.21 10.39
CA LEU A 244 -4.81 -7.16 9.06
C LEU A 244 -5.51 -6.12 8.19
N ILE A 245 -4.78 -5.66 7.16
CA ILE A 245 -5.33 -4.82 6.11
C ILE A 245 -5.77 -5.75 4.98
N PRO A 246 -7.08 -5.81 4.65
CA PRO A 246 -7.65 -6.85 3.79
C PRO A 246 -7.05 -6.94 2.38
N ASP A 247 -6.61 -5.80 1.83
CA ASP A 247 -6.20 -5.69 0.42
C ASP A 247 -4.70 -5.88 0.17
N LEU A 248 -3.94 -6.34 1.15
CA LEU A 248 -2.52 -6.66 0.96
C LEU A 248 -2.36 -7.99 0.21
N LYS A 249 -2.29 -7.92 -1.10
CA LYS A 249 -2.43 -9.04 -2.05
C LYS A 249 -1.38 -10.16 -1.96
N ASN A 250 -0.36 -10.11 -1.13
CA ASN A 250 0.78 -11.05 -1.18
C ASN A 250 1.27 -11.61 0.14
N THR A 251 0.50 -11.57 1.21
CA THR A 251 0.86 -12.29 2.44
C THR A 251 0.16 -13.65 2.49
N ALA A 252 0.81 -14.67 3.04
CA ALA A 252 0.17 -15.98 3.27
C ALA A 252 -1.14 -15.83 4.06
N LEU A 253 -1.20 -14.85 4.95
CA LEU A 253 -2.37 -14.46 5.73
C LEU A 253 -3.49 -13.84 4.86
N SER A 254 -3.19 -13.04 3.82
CA SER A 254 -4.21 -12.51 2.93
C SER A 254 -4.92 -13.60 2.12
N ASN A 255 -4.24 -14.71 1.84
CA ASN A 255 -4.84 -15.89 1.20
C ASN A 255 -5.76 -16.66 2.15
N ILE A 256 -5.44 -16.69 3.44
CA ILE A 256 -6.30 -17.27 4.48
C ILE A 256 -7.55 -16.42 4.66
N LEU A 257 -7.41 -15.10 4.65
CA LEU A 257 -8.52 -14.14 4.83
C LEU A 257 -9.47 -14.09 3.63
N ARG A 258 -8.98 -14.27 2.40
CA ARG A 258 -9.84 -14.39 1.22
C ARG A 258 -10.78 -15.59 1.26
N LYS A 259 -10.44 -16.62 2.04
CA LYS A 259 -11.28 -17.81 2.27
C LYS A 259 -12.28 -17.62 3.41
N LYS A 260 -12.10 -16.60 4.27
CA LYS A 260 -12.99 -16.27 5.38
C LYS A 260 -13.73 -14.99 5.04
N ASN A 261 -15.03 -15.07 4.82
CA ASN A 261 -15.89 -13.90 4.67
C ASN A 261 -15.83 -13.04 5.92
N SER A 262 -15.97 -11.71 5.76
CA SER A 262 -16.21 -10.82 6.88
C SER A 262 -17.44 -11.29 7.63
N MET A 263 -17.33 -11.38 8.96
CA MET A 263 -18.46 -11.73 9.81
C MET A 263 -19.33 -10.49 10.09
N ASN A 264 -20.62 -10.69 10.03
CA ASN A 264 -21.61 -9.71 10.45
C ASN A 264 -22.13 -10.10 11.84
N TYR A 265 -22.29 -9.12 12.69
CA TYR A 265 -22.76 -9.29 14.05
C TYR A 265 -24.09 -8.54 14.26
N HIS A 266 -24.88 -8.96 15.25
CA HIS A 266 -26.09 -8.28 15.58
C HIS A 266 -25.85 -6.78 15.85
N THR A 267 -26.71 -5.94 15.28
CA THR A 267 -26.64 -4.48 15.40
C THR A 267 -28.02 -3.92 15.73
N LEU A 268 -28.05 -2.96 16.63
CA LEU A 268 -29.24 -2.17 16.91
C LEU A 268 -29.26 -0.97 15.95
N ASN A 269 -30.43 -0.67 15.38
CA ASN A 269 -30.61 0.50 14.53
C ASN A 269 -30.53 1.76 15.37
N LEU A 270 -29.71 2.71 14.95
CA LEU A 270 -29.58 4.00 15.64
C LEU A 270 -30.09 5.14 14.77
N ASP A 271 -30.65 6.14 15.40
CA ASP A 271 -31.05 7.40 14.76
C ASP A 271 -29.84 8.32 14.51
N SER A 272 -30.06 9.50 13.98
CA SER A 272 -29.03 10.51 13.71
C SER A 272 -28.31 11.03 14.95
N GLU A 273 -28.89 10.87 16.14
CA GLU A 273 -28.31 11.25 17.44
C GLU A 273 -27.63 10.06 18.16
N GLY A 274 -27.61 8.89 17.52
CA GLY A 274 -27.00 7.66 18.04
C GLY A 274 -27.85 6.94 19.09
N ARG A 275 -29.16 7.20 19.16
CA ARG A 275 -30.13 6.49 20.02
C ARG A 275 -30.71 5.30 19.28
N ILE A 276 -31.18 4.31 20.02
CA ILE A 276 -31.96 3.20 19.47
C ILE A 276 -33.18 3.80 18.76
N GLN A 277 -33.31 3.51 17.47
CA GLN A 277 -34.36 4.05 16.60
C GLN A 277 -35.70 3.33 16.79
N ASP A 278 -35.61 2.04 17.08
CA ASP A 278 -36.76 1.16 17.20
C ASP A 278 -37.34 1.19 18.64
N LEU A 279 -38.12 0.20 18.99
CA LEU A 279 -38.66 0.01 20.35
C LEU A 279 -37.53 -0.23 21.35
N CYS A 280 -37.72 0.14 22.61
CA CYS A 280 -36.84 -0.29 23.68
C CYS A 280 -36.73 -1.82 23.71
N PRO A 281 -35.54 -2.41 23.56
CA PRO A 281 -35.37 -3.87 23.51
C PRO A 281 -35.82 -4.60 24.79
N ILE A 282 -35.93 -3.87 25.91
CA ILE A 282 -36.26 -4.44 27.23
C ILE A 282 -37.79 -4.32 27.51
N CYS A 283 -38.35 -3.12 27.39
CA CYS A 283 -39.74 -2.86 27.81
C CYS A 283 -40.67 -2.47 26.66
N GLN A 284 -40.17 -2.50 25.42
CA GLN A 284 -40.91 -2.19 24.20
C GLN A 284 -41.51 -0.77 24.17
N ASN A 285 -40.94 0.17 24.92
CA ASN A 285 -41.35 1.56 24.87
C ASN A 285 -41.09 2.13 23.47
N GLU A 286 -42.12 2.66 22.82
CA GLU A 286 -42.07 3.26 21.48
C GLU A 286 -41.50 4.69 21.48
N LYS A 287 -41.48 5.35 22.63
CA LYS A 287 -41.10 6.75 22.75
C LYS A 287 -39.74 6.84 23.46
N LEU A 288 -38.68 6.84 22.66
CA LEU A 288 -37.32 6.95 23.17
C LEU A 288 -36.76 8.36 22.90
N TYR A 289 -36.36 9.05 23.97
CA TYR A 289 -35.71 10.35 23.90
C TYR A 289 -34.72 10.53 25.06
N GLY A 290 -33.75 11.43 24.89
CA GLY A 290 -32.64 11.59 25.83
C GLY A 290 -31.63 10.45 25.75
N ASN A 291 -31.05 10.07 26.87
CA ASN A 291 -29.99 9.08 26.98
C ASN A 291 -30.48 7.72 27.51
N TYR A 292 -31.63 7.66 28.11
CA TYR A 292 -32.20 6.51 28.83
C TYR A 292 -33.62 6.26 28.44
N CYS A 293 -34.08 5.02 28.44
CA CYS A 293 -35.49 4.68 28.33
C CYS A 293 -36.24 5.20 29.56
N GLN A 294 -37.31 5.96 29.34
CA GLN A 294 -38.07 6.61 30.39
C GLN A 294 -38.90 5.63 31.23
N ILE A 295 -39.05 4.37 30.76
CA ILE A 295 -39.83 3.34 31.47
C ILE A 295 -38.88 2.43 32.29
N CYS A 296 -37.87 1.85 31.66
CA CYS A 296 -37.01 0.86 32.31
C CYS A 296 -35.63 1.40 32.69
N GLY A 297 -35.26 2.64 32.32
CA GLY A 297 -34.02 3.29 32.69
C GLY A 297 -32.78 2.83 31.96
N ILE A 298 -32.88 1.90 30.98
CA ILE A 298 -31.74 1.40 30.26
C ILE A 298 -31.10 2.45 29.35
N ASP A 299 -29.79 2.40 29.16
CA ASP A 299 -29.11 3.27 28.17
C ASP A 299 -29.63 2.98 26.76
N ILE A 300 -30.07 4.03 26.04
CA ILE A 300 -30.50 3.96 24.66
C ILE A 300 -29.47 4.53 23.67
N ILE A 301 -28.33 5.00 24.18
CA ILE A 301 -27.17 5.44 23.41
C ILE A 301 -25.97 4.53 23.74
N ASN A 302 -25.32 4.03 22.70
CA ASN A 302 -24.12 3.21 22.90
C ASN A 302 -22.89 4.08 23.17
N LYS A 303 -22.30 3.95 24.36
CA LYS A 303 -21.17 4.75 24.85
C LYS A 303 -20.12 3.88 25.51
N CYS A 304 -18.93 4.42 25.65
CA CYS A 304 -17.86 3.83 26.45
C CYS A 304 -18.20 3.89 27.94
N THR A 305 -18.15 2.75 28.66
CA THR A 305 -18.37 2.69 30.08
C THR A 305 -17.11 2.98 30.92
N GLY A 306 -15.93 2.87 30.31
CA GLY A 306 -14.63 2.88 31.02
C GLY A 306 -14.32 1.56 31.72
N ILE A 307 -15.19 0.57 31.69
CA ILE A 307 -15.04 -0.71 32.37
C ILE A 307 -14.31 -1.72 31.47
N LYS A 308 -13.27 -2.35 31.99
CA LYS A 308 -12.53 -3.43 31.30
C LYS A 308 -12.43 -4.64 32.22
N TYR A 309 -12.71 -5.81 31.67
CA TYR A 309 -12.45 -7.07 32.33
C TYR A 309 -11.15 -7.68 31.78
N SER A 310 -10.16 -7.96 32.64
CA SER A 310 -8.98 -8.73 32.26
C SER A 310 -9.28 -10.24 32.29
N HIS A 311 -8.41 -11.04 31.67
CA HIS A 311 -8.41 -12.50 31.84
C HIS A 311 -8.27 -12.83 33.33
N GLY A 312 -9.33 -13.37 33.92
CA GLY A 312 -9.40 -13.63 35.38
C GLY A 312 -10.43 -12.77 36.12
N GLY A 313 -11.21 -11.93 35.40
CA GLY A 313 -12.34 -11.18 36.00
C GLY A 313 -11.93 -9.94 36.79
N ILE A 314 -10.66 -9.50 36.69
CA ILE A 314 -10.20 -8.29 37.39
C ILE A 314 -10.78 -7.07 36.64
N LEU A 315 -11.59 -6.31 37.35
CA LEU A 315 -12.18 -5.07 36.90
C LEU A 315 -11.12 -3.96 36.92
N THR A 316 -10.86 -3.34 35.76
CA THR A 316 -10.11 -2.09 35.69
C THR A 316 -11.03 -0.97 35.22
N ASN A 317 -11.13 0.11 35.99
CA ASN A 317 -11.87 1.29 35.60
C ASN A 317 -10.91 2.33 35.03
N CYS A 318 -11.19 2.79 33.82
CA CYS A 318 -10.61 4.00 33.27
C CYS A 318 -11.70 5.06 33.08
N PRO A 319 -11.36 6.35 33.08
CA PRO A 319 -12.37 7.37 32.75
C PRO A 319 -13.05 7.05 31.41
N PRO A 320 -14.37 7.10 31.30
CA PRO A 320 -15.08 6.93 30.04
C PRO A 320 -14.58 7.96 29.03
N CYS A 321 -14.19 7.53 27.83
CA CYS A 321 -13.70 8.44 26.81
C CYS A 321 -14.84 9.13 26.03
N SER A 322 -16.09 8.95 26.44
CA SER A 322 -17.30 9.56 25.83
C SER A 322 -17.43 9.37 24.32
N THR A 323 -16.70 8.40 23.74
CA THR A 323 -16.74 8.10 22.31
C THR A 323 -18.10 7.55 21.94
N PRO A 324 -18.80 8.15 20.95
CA PRO A 324 -20.04 7.58 20.42
C PRO A 324 -19.71 6.25 19.73
N LEU A 325 -20.50 5.23 20.03
CA LEU A 325 -20.30 3.89 19.48
C LEU A 325 -21.44 3.51 18.54
N LYS A 326 -21.16 2.66 17.56
CA LYS A 326 -22.17 2.13 16.65
C LYS A 326 -23.08 1.14 17.34
N GLY A 327 -24.21 0.82 16.72
CA GLY A 327 -25.20 -0.11 17.25
C GLY A 327 -24.74 -1.56 17.38
N ASP A 328 -23.64 -1.93 16.71
CA ASP A 328 -23.00 -3.25 16.78
C ASP A 328 -21.79 -3.28 17.75
N ALA A 329 -21.39 -2.13 18.28
CA ALA A 329 -20.16 -2.04 19.07
C ALA A 329 -20.36 -2.54 20.51
N ARG A 330 -19.66 -3.60 20.84
CA ARG A 330 -19.56 -4.19 22.18
C ARG A 330 -18.45 -3.58 23.00
N TYR A 331 -17.44 -3.02 22.30
CA TYR A 331 -16.25 -2.44 22.92
C TYR A 331 -15.94 -1.07 22.33
N CYS A 332 -15.39 -0.20 23.15
CA CYS A 332 -14.95 1.13 22.75
C CYS A 332 -13.79 1.06 21.75
N THR A 333 -13.91 1.75 20.65
CA THR A 333 -12.90 1.77 19.58
C THR A 333 -11.62 2.51 19.98
N GLU A 334 -11.68 3.38 20.98
CA GLU A 334 -10.53 4.18 21.45
C GLU A 334 -9.73 3.49 22.56
N CYS A 335 -10.43 3.00 23.58
CA CYS A 335 -9.77 2.46 24.78
C CYS A 335 -10.00 0.96 24.99
N GLY A 336 -10.91 0.31 24.25
CA GLY A 336 -11.22 -1.11 24.38
C GLY A 336 -12.06 -1.48 25.60
N ALA A 337 -12.61 -0.50 26.35
CA ALA A 337 -13.56 -0.75 27.43
C ALA A 337 -14.92 -1.23 26.90
N ASN A 338 -15.69 -1.89 27.75
CA ASN A 338 -17.03 -2.33 27.38
C ASN A 338 -17.94 -1.14 26.99
N SER A 339 -18.89 -1.39 26.11
CA SER A 339 -19.91 -0.45 25.75
C SER A 339 -21.12 -0.56 26.70
N THR A 340 -21.93 0.49 26.77
CA THR A 340 -23.18 0.46 27.54
C THR A 340 -24.14 -0.63 27.04
N PHE A 341 -24.18 -0.89 25.74
CA PHE A 341 -25.04 -1.93 25.18
C PHE A 341 -24.62 -3.34 25.56
N LEU A 342 -23.30 -3.59 25.67
CA LEU A 342 -22.78 -4.86 26.17
C LEU A 342 -23.05 -5.01 27.67
N GLU A 343 -22.74 -4.01 28.48
CA GLU A 343 -22.94 -4.04 29.95
C GLU A 343 -24.41 -4.21 30.35
N ASN A 344 -25.33 -3.60 29.59
CA ASN A 344 -26.75 -3.69 29.82
C ASN A 344 -27.40 -4.93 29.18
N GLY A 345 -26.62 -5.81 28.55
CA GLY A 345 -27.14 -7.05 27.95
C GLY A 345 -27.95 -6.84 26.66
N LEU A 346 -27.92 -5.62 26.08
CA LEU A 346 -28.60 -5.34 24.79
C LEU A 346 -27.87 -5.99 23.62
N LEU A 347 -26.55 -6.15 23.72
CA LEU A 347 -25.73 -6.91 22.81
C LEU A 347 -25.13 -8.09 23.56
N LYS A 348 -25.25 -9.29 23.01
CA LYS A 348 -24.63 -10.50 23.52
C LYS A 348 -23.11 -10.46 23.25
N ASN A 349 -22.35 -11.31 23.95
CA ASN A 349 -20.96 -11.56 23.61
C ASN A 349 -20.87 -12.00 22.15
N TRP A 350 -19.84 -11.53 21.43
CA TRP A 350 -19.67 -11.82 20.02
C TRP A 350 -19.56 -13.32 19.69
N GLN A 351 -19.09 -14.15 20.62
CA GLN A 351 -19.03 -15.60 20.45
C GLN A 351 -20.42 -16.23 20.44
N GLU A 352 -21.33 -15.73 21.25
CA GLU A 352 -22.74 -16.19 21.27
C GLU A 352 -23.49 -15.82 20.00
N ASP A 353 -23.18 -14.65 19.39
CA ASP A 353 -23.77 -14.27 18.10
C ASP A 353 -23.34 -15.21 16.94
N LEU A 354 -22.15 -15.86 17.04
CA LEU A 354 -21.69 -16.83 16.04
C LEU A 354 -22.41 -18.16 16.12
N GLU A 355 -22.86 -18.54 17.31
CA GLU A 355 -23.58 -19.79 17.55
C GLU A 355 -25.04 -19.69 17.12
N HIS A 356 -25.62 -18.47 17.11
CA HIS A 356 -27.02 -18.22 16.78
C HIS A 356 -27.18 -17.03 15.82
N PRO A 357 -26.79 -17.16 14.53
CA PRO A 357 -26.77 -16.05 13.59
C PRO A 357 -28.16 -15.52 13.17
N ASN A 358 -29.28 -16.12 13.64
CA ASN A 358 -30.64 -15.84 13.19
C ASN A 358 -31.68 -15.65 14.34
N ASN A 359 -31.27 -15.26 15.54
CA ASN A 359 -32.21 -14.92 16.62
C ASN A 359 -32.13 -13.43 16.98
#